data_59e3e0cec2747197766f0b8b55178660
#
_entry.id   59e3e0cec2747197766f0b8b55178660
#
_cell.length_a   1.000
_cell.length_b   1.000
_cell.length_c   1.000
_cell.angle_alpha   90.00
_cell.angle_beta   90.00
_cell.angle_gamma   90.00
#
_symmetry.space_group_name_H-M   'P 1'
#
loop_
_entity.id
_entity.type
_entity.pdbx_description
1 polymer ?
#
loop_
_entity_poly.entity_id
_entity_poly.type
_entity_poly.pdbx_seq_one_letter_code
_entity_poly.pdbx_strand_id
1 'polypeptide(L)'
;MKILFLVFHGFDAFNGISKKIGYQIEALRILGHQVELGSLAVDERGRWKRMGGDRVVEDLGAGIVGKLKKRWRYGSLARYIVEDGFDFVYMRSDHNANPFTIRMARRVRRAGIAMVMEIPTYPYDQEYRTLGLKEKTELAIDRIYRRALARQLRAVVTFSDLSSIFGQRAIRISNGVSFERIPVRREHDPVRGEVHLVAVADISFWHGFDRLVRGMAVYYTCKQRSADVYLSIVGRGRAETLDELRRTVRQNGLERWVRFTGPLFGEALDREFDRADMAVGSLGRHRSGISYIKTLKNREYAVRGIPFVYSECDSDFERMPYVLKAPADESPLDVGALVAFCSGRRFSAAEIRESVRFLSWENQMRKVLDESLKTA
;
A
#
# COMPACT_ATOMS: atom_id res chain seq x y z
N MET A 1 -15.64 20.06 8.20
CA MET A 1 -16.62 18.95 8.23
C MET A 1 -16.25 18.00 9.35
N LYS A 2 -17.25 17.37 9.94
CA LYS A 2 -17.06 16.23 10.86
C LYS A 2 -17.12 14.93 10.05
N ILE A 3 -16.04 14.17 10.04
CA ILE A 3 -15.87 12.96 9.21
C ILE A 3 -15.75 11.73 10.10
N LEU A 4 -16.52 10.69 9.81
CA LEU A 4 -16.29 9.36 10.40
C LEU A 4 -15.45 8.53 9.43
N PHE A 5 -14.24 8.14 9.84
CA PHE A 5 -13.44 7.14 9.17
C PHE A 5 -13.79 5.76 9.73
N LEU A 6 -14.56 4.97 8.99
CA LEU A 6 -15.16 3.72 9.47
C LEU A 6 -14.41 2.50 8.97
N VAL A 7 -13.91 1.68 9.89
CA VAL A 7 -13.34 0.36 9.63
C VAL A 7 -14.10 -0.73 10.38
N PHE A 8 -14.07 -1.96 9.88
CA PHE A 8 -14.81 -3.11 10.45
C PHE A 8 -13.91 -4.12 11.16
N HIS A 9 -12.69 -3.71 11.48
CA HIS A 9 -11.70 -4.51 12.21
C HIS A 9 -11.12 -3.71 13.37
N GLY A 10 -10.32 -4.38 14.21
CA GLY A 10 -9.56 -3.71 15.27
C GLY A 10 -8.45 -2.83 14.69
N PHE A 11 -8.05 -1.84 15.45
CA PHE A 11 -6.95 -0.96 15.11
C PHE A 11 -5.71 -1.36 15.91
N ASP A 12 -4.64 -1.72 15.22
CA ASP A 12 -3.35 -2.11 15.80
C ASP A 12 -2.24 -1.23 15.20
N ALA A 13 -1.62 -0.40 16.03
CA ALA A 13 -0.59 0.54 15.61
C ALA A 13 0.64 -0.11 14.92
N PHE A 14 0.88 -1.39 15.17
CA PHE A 14 2.00 -2.13 14.55
C PHE A 14 1.66 -2.71 13.18
N ASN A 15 0.39 -2.77 12.82
CA ASN A 15 -0.07 -3.30 11.53
C ASN A 15 0.06 -2.24 10.43
N GLY A 16 0.62 -2.62 9.28
CA GLY A 16 0.78 -1.75 8.11
C GLY A 16 -0.54 -1.16 7.59
N ILE A 17 -1.65 -1.90 7.70
CA ILE A 17 -2.99 -1.42 7.33
C ILE A 17 -3.42 -0.28 8.27
N SER A 18 -3.25 -0.47 9.56
CA SER A 18 -3.59 0.55 10.58
C SER A 18 -2.72 1.81 10.43
N LYS A 19 -1.42 1.64 10.12
CA LYS A 19 -0.54 2.78 9.81
C LYS A 19 -1.04 3.57 8.60
N LYS A 20 -1.42 2.90 7.53
CA LYS A 20 -2.01 3.55 6.34
C LYS A 20 -3.27 4.32 6.69
N ILE A 21 -4.20 3.71 7.45
CA ILE A 21 -5.42 4.36 7.91
C ILE A 21 -5.09 5.59 8.79
N GLY A 22 -4.10 5.47 9.67
CA GLY A 22 -3.62 6.59 10.48
C GLY A 22 -3.15 7.77 9.63
N TYR A 23 -2.40 7.53 8.57
CA TYR A 23 -1.98 8.59 7.63
C TYR A 23 -3.14 9.22 6.87
N GLN A 24 -4.14 8.44 6.47
CA GLN A 24 -5.35 8.96 5.81
C GLN A 24 -6.15 9.86 6.77
N ILE A 25 -6.30 9.46 8.04
CA ILE A 25 -6.97 10.26 9.08
C ILE A 25 -6.18 11.54 9.37
N GLU A 26 -4.86 11.45 9.52
CA GLU A 26 -3.98 12.59 9.74
C GLU A 26 -4.09 13.59 8.59
N ALA A 27 -4.05 13.12 7.35
CA ALA A 27 -4.21 13.94 6.15
C ALA A 27 -5.55 14.69 6.12
N LEU A 28 -6.65 14.02 6.47
CA LEU A 28 -7.97 14.67 6.58
C LEU A 28 -7.99 15.75 7.69
N ARG A 29 -7.27 15.53 8.79
CA ARG A 29 -7.13 16.53 9.87
C ARG A 29 -6.29 17.74 9.44
N ILE A 30 -5.18 17.49 8.72
CA ILE A 30 -4.35 18.56 8.13
C ILE A 30 -5.17 19.40 7.14
N LEU A 31 -6.13 18.79 6.44
CA LEU A 31 -7.07 19.50 5.57
C LEU A 31 -8.15 20.31 6.30
N GLY A 32 -8.08 20.38 7.64
CA GLY A 32 -8.98 21.17 8.48
C GLY A 32 -10.30 20.48 8.85
N HIS A 33 -10.35 19.14 8.79
CA HIS A 33 -11.54 18.37 9.15
C HIS A 33 -11.43 17.76 10.56
N GLN A 34 -12.56 17.66 11.25
CA GLN A 34 -12.66 16.87 12.48
C GLN A 34 -12.87 15.41 12.08
N VAL A 35 -11.93 14.54 12.44
CA VAL A 35 -11.99 13.13 12.03
C VAL A 35 -12.01 12.21 13.23
N GLU A 36 -13.02 11.37 13.27
CA GLU A 36 -13.21 10.34 14.27
C GLU A 36 -13.07 8.95 13.66
N LEU A 37 -12.38 8.03 14.34
CA LEU A 37 -12.22 6.65 13.90
C LEU A 37 -13.34 5.77 14.45
N GLY A 38 -14.14 5.20 13.56
CA GLY A 38 -15.06 4.11 13.89
C GLY A 38 -14.36 2.77 13.70
N SER A 39 -14.24 1.96 14.75
CA SER A 39 -13.53 0.68 14.71
C SER A 39 -14.20 -0.40 15.57
N LEU A 40 -13.59 -1.60 15.60
CA LEU A 40 -13.92 -2.64 16.56
C LEU A 40 -12.81 -2.75 17.60
N ALA A 41 -13.17 -3.03 18.85
CA ALA A 41 -12.26 -3.36 19.92
C ALA A 41 -12.71 -4.64 20.63
N VAL A 42 -11.78 -5.29 21.31
CA VAL A 42 -12.08 -6.40 22.23
C VAL A 42 -11.54 -5.98 23.59
N ASP A 43 -12.42 -5.98 24.61
CA ASP A 43 -11.99 -5.66 25.98
C ASP A 43 -11.29 -6.85 26.66
N GLU A 44 -10.76 -6.61 27.86
CA GLU A 44 -10.05 -7.62 28.67
C GLU A 44 -10.88 -8.89 28.98
N ARG A 45 -12.22 -8.76 28.94
CA ARG A 45 -13.17 -9.86 29.13
C ARG A 45 -13.55 -10.57 27.83
N GLY A 46 -12.85 -10.25 26.71
CA GLY A 46 -13.12 -10.84 25.39
C GLY A 46 -14.44 -10.39 24.75
N ARG A 47 -15.02 -9.26 25.18
CA ARG A 47 -16.26 -8.71 24.62
C ARG A 47 -15.92 -7.81 23.43
N TRP A 48 -16.63 -8.02 22.35
CA TRP A 48 -16.54 -7.18 21.15
C TRP A 48 -17.29 -5.88 21.36
N LYS A 49 -16.66 -4.78 21.07
CA LYS A 49 -17.22 -3.42 21.14
C LYS A 49 -17.06 -2.71 19.80
N ARG A 50 -18.07 -1.95 19.45
CA ARG A 50 -18.00 -1.00 18.35
C ARG A 50 -17.64 0.36 18.94
N MET A 51 -16.55 0.94 18.45
CA MET A 51 -16.02 2.20 18.95
C MET A 51 -16.33 3.34 17.97
N GLY A 52 -16.56 4.54 18.49
CA GLY A 52 -16.53 5.82 17.81
C GLY A 52 -15.56 6.71 18.59
N GLY A 53 -14.37 6.91 18.06
CA GLY A 53 -13.26 7.45 18.85
C GLY A 53 -13.04 6.62 20.11
N ASP A 54 -13.04 7.27 21.26
CA ASP A 54 -12.88 6.62 22.57
C ASP A 54 -14.22 6.15 23.17
N ARG A 55 -15.35 6.45 22.53
CA ARG A 55 -16.70 6.11 23.02
C ARG A 55 -17.13 4.73 22.54
N VAL A 56 -17.71 3.94 23.44
CA VAL A 56 -18.38 2.69 23.07
C VAL A 56 -19.74 3.01 22.47
N VAL A 57 -19.90 2.77 21.16
CA VAL A 57 -21.17 2.95 20.42
C VAL A 57 -22.10 1.76 20.65
N GLU A 58 -21.54 0.56 20.74
CA GLU A 58 -22.31 -0.68 20.94
C GLU A 58 -21.47 -1.76 21.59
N ASP A 59 -21.99 -2.42 22.62
CA ASP A 59 -21.46 -3.68 23.14
C ASP A 59 -22.11 -4.85 22.38
N LEU A 60 -21.29 -5.58 21.66
CA LEU A 60 -21.73 -6.70 20.83
C LEU A 60 -21.73 -8.03 21.59
N GLY A 61 -21.13 -8.07 22.80
CA GLY A 61 -20.99 -9.28 23.63
C GLY A 61 -19.73 -10.09 23.31
N ALA A 62 -19.58 -11.19 24.02
CA ALA A 62 -18.41 -12.07 23.94
C ALA A 62 -18.61 -13.27 23.01
N GLY A 63 -17.54 -13.99 22.74
CA GLY A 63 -17.53 -15.28 22.06
C GLY A 63 -18.12 -15.26 20.65
N ILE A 64 -18.77 -16.36 20.26
CA ILE A 64 -19.36 -16.55 18.92
C ILE A 64 -20.48 -15.55 18.67
N VAL A 65 -21.30 -15.27 19.68
CA VAL A 65 -22.42 -14.33 19.59
C VAL A 65 -21.92 -12.92 19.26
N GLY A 66 -20.88 -12.46 19.92
CA GLY A 66 -20.24 -11.16 19.61
C GLY A 66 -19.67 -11.12 18.18
N LYS A 67 -19.03 -12.22 17.77
CA LYS A 67 -18.51 -12.35 16.38
C LYS A 67 -19.61 -12.32 15.32
N LEU A 68 -20.80 -12.84 15.58
CA LEU A 68 -21.92 -12.77 14.66
C LEU A 68 -22.55 -11.37 14.66
N LYS A 69 -22.80 -10.80 15.85
CA LYS A 69 -23.41 -9.47 15.98
C LYS A 69 -22.60 -8.38 15.27
N LYS A 70 -21.26 -8.43 15.28
CA LYS A 70 -20.43 -7.43 14.58
C LYS A 70 -20.72 -7.37 13.07
N ARG A 71 -21.24 -8.44 12.46
CA ARG A 71 -21.57 -8.52 11.04
C ARG A 71 -23.01 -8.18 10.71
N TRP A 72 -23.91 -8.23 11.67
CA TRP A 72 -25.36 -8.07 11.42
C TRP A 72 -25.98 -6.88 12.16
N ARG A 73 -25.37 -6.43 13.24
CA ARG A 73 -25.92 -5.30 14.02
C ARG A 73 -25.24 -4.00 13.63
N TYR A 74 -25.94 -3.21 12.84
CA TYR A 74 -25.47 -1.87 12.41
C TYR A 74 -26.46 -0.75 12.79
N GLY A 75 -27.53 -1.07 13.51
CA GLY A 75 -28.57 -0.09 13.90
C GLY A 75 -28.03 1.01 14.81
N SER A 76 -27.27 0.63 15.84
CA SER A 76 -26.64 1.58 16.78
C SER A 76 -25.57 2.43 16.06
N LEU A 77 -24.78 1.82 15.16
CA LEU A 77 -23.82 2.56 14.35
C LEU A 77 -24.51 3.57 13.42
N ALA A 78 -25.59 3.16 12.73
CA ALA A 78 -26.33 4.07 11.86
C ALA A 78 -26.98 5.22 12.64
N ARG A 79 -27.46 4.96 13.87
CA ARG A 79 -27.99 5.98 14.76
C ARG A 79 -26.89 6.93 15.18
N TYR A 80 -25.77 6.42 15.65
CA TYR A 80 -24.61 7.19 16.03
C TYR A 80 -24.14 8.14 14.91
N ILE A 81 -24.01 7.63 13.66
CA ILE A 81 -23.60 8.47 12.51
C ILE A 81 -24.56 9.63 12.31
N VAL A 82 -25.87 9.39 12.42
CA VAL A 82 -26.89 10.43 12.16
C VAL A 82 -27.01 11.40 13.33
N GLU A 83 -27.04 10.92 14.57
CA GLU A 83 -27.30 11.74 15.76
C GLU A 83 -26.09 12.53 16.23
N ASP A 84 -24.88 12.05 15.93
CA ASP A 84 -23.63 12.71 16.34
C ASP A 84 -23.16 13.80 15.32
N GLY A 85 -23.96 14.03 14.27
CA GLY A 85 -23.78 15.15 13.34
C GLY A 85 -22.57 15.00 12.41
N PHE A 86 -22.32 13.81 11.91
CA PHE A 86 -21.30 13.64 10.87
C PHE A 86 -21.79 14.18 9.52
N ASP A 87 -20.90 14.89 8.81
CA ASP A 87 -21.17 15.40 7.46
C ASP A 87 -20.77 14.38 6.38
N PHE A 88 -19.78 13.54 6.70
CA PHE A 88 -19.17 12.63 5.74
C PHE A 88 -18.74 11.32 6.41
N VAL A 89 -18.92 10.19 5.71
CA VAL A 89 -18.43 8.87 6.12
C VAL A 89 -17.47 8.32 5.10
N TYR A 90 -16.22 8.14 5.49
CA TYR A 90 -15.22 7.40 4.73
C TYR A 90 -15.17 5.96 5.24
N MET A 91 -15.80 5.04 4.55
CA MET A 91 -15.88 3.64 4.95
C MET A 91 -14.82 2.83 4.21
N ARG A 92 -14.05 2.03 4.94
CA ARG A 92 -13.15 1.04 4.34
C ARG A 92 -13.84 -0.31 4.24
N SER A 93 -13.85 -0.91 3.05
CA SER A 93 -14.45 -2.22 2.79
C SER A 93 -13.73 -3.33 3.57
N ASP A 94 -14.51 -4.23 4.14
CA ASP A 94 -14.10 -5.50 4.76
C ASP A 94 -14.79 -6.67 4.03
N HIS A 95 -15.16 -6.47 2.77
CA HIS A 95 -15.92 -7.41 1.93
C HIS A 95 -17.18 -7.93 2.66
N ASN A 96 -17.87 -7.01 3.31
CA ASN A 96 -18.97 -7.29 4.23
C ASN A 96 -20.33 -6.76 3.74
N ALA A 97 -20.51 -6.67 2.42
CA ALA A 97 -21.80 -6.30 1.85
C ALA A 97 -22.85 -7.35 2.21
N ASN A 98 -23.94 -6.89 2.85
CA ASN A 98 -25.07 -7.72 3.26
C ASN A 98 -26.31 -6.83 3.47
N PRO A 99 -27.52 -7.38 3.70
CA PRO A 99 -28.74 -6.60 3.89
C PRO A 99 -28.65 -5.57 5.03
N PHE A 100 -27.86 -5.85 6.06
CA PHE A 100 -27.75 -5.00 7.23
C PHE A 100 -26.82 -3.80 6.98
N THR A 101 -25.70 -4.01 6.28
CA THR A 101 -24.83 -2.90 5.84
C THR A 101 -25.53 -2.01 4.83
N ILE A 102 -26.33 -2.58 3.92
CA ILE A 102 -27.18 -1.81 2.99
C ILE A 102 -28.21 -0.96 3.76
N ARG A 103 -28.87 -1.52 4.78
CA ARG A 103 -29.83 -0.78 5.60
C ARG A 103 -29.17 0.38 6.33
N MET A 104 -27.98 0.16 6.90
CA MET A 104 -27.16 1.21 7.52
C MET A 104 -26.86 2.33 6.52
N ALA A 105 -26.26 1.98 5.37
CA ALA A 105 -25.88 2.95 4.34
C ALA A 105 -27.08 3.73 3.79
N ARG A 106 -28.24 3.06 3.62
CA ARG A 106 -29.49 3.72 3.21
C ARG A 106 -30.00 4.72 4.26
N ARG A 107 -29.88 4.41 5.55
CA ARG A 107 -30.27 5.32 6.63
C ARG A 107 -29.38 6.57 6.65
N VAL A 108 -28.06 6.38 6.54
CA VAL A 108 -27.07 7.47 6.47
C VAL A 108 -27.33 8.35 5.26
N ARG A 109 -27.54 7.76 4.08
CA ARG A 109 -27.87 8.51 2.84
C ARG A 109 -29.17 9.31 2.96
N ARG A 110 -30.22 8.74 3.60
CA ARG A 110 -31.52 9.43 3.82
C ARG A 110 -31.38 10.62 4.76
N ALA A 111 -30.40 10.59 5.65
CA ALA A 111 -30.07 11.74 6.51
C ALA A 111 -29.24 12.83 5.80
N GLY A 112 -28.98 12.68 4.50
CA GLY A 112 -28.21 13.66 3.71
C GLY A 112 -26.70 13.52 3.86
N ILE A 113 -26.20 12.55 4.62
CA ILE A 113 -24.77 12.37 4.88
C ILE A 113 -24.10 11.69 3.69
N ALA A 114 -23.05 12.30 3.16
CA ALA A 114 -22.27 11.73 2.08
C ALA A 114 -21.43 10.53 2.57
N MET A 115 -21.41 9.44 1.78
CA MET A 115 -20.64 8.24 2.12
C MET A 115 -19.88 7.73 0.92
N VAL A 116 -18.61 7.42 1.10
CA VAL A 116 -17.77 6.69 0.14
C VAL A 116 -17.27 5.39 0.75
N MET A 117 -16.88 4.43 -0.10
CA MET A 117 -16.29 3.17 0.34
C MET A 117 -14.97 2.92 -0.37
N GLU A 118 -13.87 2.89 0.37
CA GLU A 118 -12.58 2.45 -0.12
C GLU A 118 -12.55 0.94 -0.29
N ILE A 119 -12.18 0.47 -1.47
CA ILE A 119 -11.85 -0.94 -1.76
C ILE A 119 -10.34 -1.01 -1.94
N PRO A 120 -9.59 -1.58 -0.97
CA PRO A 120 -8.12 -1.54 -0.95
C PRO A 120 -7.47 -2.29 -2.11
N THR A 121 -8.06 -3.43 -2.49
CA THR A 121 -7.61 -4.27 -3.61
C THR A 121 -8.82 -4.58 -4.49
N TYR A 122 -8.68 -4.42 -5.79
CA TYR A 122 -9.71 -4.80 -6.75
C TYR A 122 -9.08 -5.28 -8.06
N PRO A 123 -9.53 -6.43 -8.59
CA PRO A 123 -10.53 -7.35 -8.06
C PRO A 123 -9.98 -8.18 -6.88
N TYR A 124 -10.76 -8.35 -5.82
CA TYR A 124 -10.35 -9.09 -4.61
C TYR A 124 -10.84 -10.54 -4.57
N ASP A 125 -11.68 -10.94 -5.49
CA ASP A 125 -12.29 -12.28 -5.51
C ASP A 125 -11.24 -13.41 -5.55
N GLN A 126 -10.07 -13.16 -6.16
CA GLN A 126 -8.99 -14.14 -6.26
C GLN A 126 -8.28 -14.38 -4.92
N GLU A 127 -8.25 -13.40 -4.03
CA GLU A 127 -7.63 -13.52 -2.70
C GLU A 127 -8.31 -14.60 -1.85
N TYR A 128 -9.58 -14.92 -2.15
CA TYR A 128 -10.37 -15.90 -1.42
C TYR A 128 -10.20 -17.35 -1.92
N ARG A 129 -9.47 -17.58 -3.02
CA ARG A 129 -9.33 -18.94 -3.59
C ARG A 129 -8.66 -19.93 -2.65
N THR A 130 -7.68 -19.47 -1.88
CA THR A 130 -6.88 -20.27 -0.95
C THR A 130 -7.43 -20.26 0.49
N LEU A 131 -8.50 -19.49 0.75
CA LEU A 131 -9.08 -19.35 2.08
C LEU A 131 -10.10 -20.46 2.39
N GLY A 132 -10.49 -20.53 3.68
CA GLY A 132 -11.41 -21.55 4.17
C GLY A 132 -12.86 -21.39 3.70
N LEU A 133 -13.72 -22.37 4.03
CA LEU A 133 -15.13 -22.39 3.64
C LEU A 133 -15.90 -21.19 4.18
N LYS A 134 -15.58 -20.73 5.37
CA LYS A 134 -16.21 -19.57 6.02
C LYS A 134 -15.97 -18.30 5.20
N GLU A 135 -14.72 -18.01 4.85
CA GLU A 135 -14.35 -16.85 4.06
C GLU A 135 -14.97 -16.89 2.66
N LYS A 136 -15.03 -18.08 2.05
CA LYS A 136 -15.71 -18.28 0.75
C LYS A 136 -17.20 -18.01 0.83
N THR A 137 -17.86 -18.38 1.94
CA THR A 137 -19.28 -18.07 2.19
C THR A 137 -19.49 -16.56 2.37
N GLU A 138 -18.61 -15.91 3.10
CA GLU A 138 -18.65 -14.45 3.29
C GLU A 138 -18.51 -13.72 1.94
N LEU A 139 -17.58 -14.15 1.08
CA LEU A 139 -17.43 -13.62 -0.27
C LEU A 139 -18.68 -13.89 -1.14
N ALA A 140 -19.31 -15.06 -1.02
CA ALA A 140 -20.53 -15.36 -1.77
C ALA A 140 -21.67 -14.41 -1.39
N ILE A 141 -21.85 -14.13 -0.11
CA ILE A 141 -22.81 -13.15 0.38
C ILE A 141 -22.46 -11.75 -0.15
N ASP A 142 -21.20 -11.34 -0.02
CA ASP A 142 -20.73 -10.05 -0.52
C ASP A 142 -21.02 -9.88 -2.02
N ARG A 143 -20.76 -10.90 -2.83
CA ARG A 143 -21.04 -10.89 -4.30
C ARG A 143 -22.50 -10.61 -4.63
N ILE A 144 -23.43 -11.14 -3.83
CA ILE A 144 -24.87 -10.91 -4.02
C ILE A 144 -25.24 -9.45 -3.72
N TYR A 145 -24.66 -8.88 -2.66
CA TYR A 145 -25.10 -7.60 -2.10
C TYR A 145 -24.22 -6.39 -2.43
N ARG A 146 -22.98 -6.59 -2.90
CA ARG A 146 -22.02 -5.49 -3.11
C ARG A 146 -22.49 -4.42 -4.09
N ARG A 147 -23.24 -4.80 -5.16
CA ARG A 147 -23.84 -3.83 -6.08
C ARG A 147 -24.95 -3.00 -5.41
N ALA A 148 -25.76 -3.64 -4.57
CA ALA A 148 -26.84 -2.95 -3.86
C ALA A 148 -26.28 -2.02 -2.76
N LEU A 149 -25.17 -2.38 -2.11
CA LEU A 149 -24.46 -1.53 -1.19
C LEU A 149 -23.84 -0.33 -1.93
N ALA A 150 -23.14 -0.57 -3.03
CA ALA A 150 -22.49 0.47 -3.83
C ALA A 150 -23.47 1.55 -4.29
N ARG A 151 -24.70 1.20 -4.66
CA ARG A 151 -25.77 2.17 -5.01
C ARG A 151 -26.20 3.09 -3.88
N GLN A 152 -25.83 2.81 -2.62
CA GLN A 152 -26.13 3.69 -1.48
C GLN A 152 -25.03 4.75 -1.26
N LEU A 153 -23.89 4.60 -1.93
CA LEU A 153 -22.71 5.43 -1.78
C LEU A 153 -22.66 6.56 -2.81
N ARG A 154 -21.94 7.63 -2.52
CA ARG A 154 -21.60 8.67 -3.50
C ARG A 154 -20.61 8.15 -4.55
N ALA A 155 -19.62 7.37 -4.11
CA ALA A 155 -18.61 6.77 -4.97
C ALA A 155 -17.93 5.58 -4.25
N VAL A 156 -17.24 4.77 -5.04
CA VAL A 156 -16.24 3.82 -4.56
C VAL A 156 -14.86 4.43 -4.71
N VAL A 157 -14.03 4.39 -3.67
CA VAL A 157 -12.63 4.81 -3.73
C VAL A 157 -11.77 3.61 -4.06
N THR A 158 -10.90 3.70 -5.04
CA THR A 158 -10.08 2.58 -5.51
C THR A 158 -8.66 2.98 -5.86
N PHE A 159 -7.74 2.02 -5.74
CA PHE A 159 -6.34 2.14 -6.16
C PHE A 159 -6.11 1.59 -7.58
N SER A 160 -7.15 1.03 -8.21
CA SER A 160 -7.14 0.60 -9.61
C SER A 160 -7.48 1.76 -10.56
N ASP A 161 -7.23 1.58 -11.87
CA ASP A 161 -7.54 2.60 -12.88
C ASP A 161 -8.98 2.53 -13.40
N LEU A 162 -9.83 1.72 -12.78
CA LEU A 162 -11.22 1.57 -13.20
C LEU A 162 -12.03 2.83 -12.86
N SER A 163 -12.87 3.26 -13.78
CA SER A 163 -13.79 4.39 -13.60
C SER A 163 -15.11 4.01 -12.91
N SER A 164 -15.40 2.72 -12.82
CA SER A 164 -16.61 2.19 -12.18
C SER A 164 -16.33 0.85 -11.51
N ILE A 165 -16.86 0.65 -10.29
CA ILE A 165 -16.82 -0.61 -9.55
C ILE A 165 -18.22 -0.91 -9.02
N PHE A 166 -18.70 -2.13 -9.23
CA PHE A 166 -20.03 -2.59 -8.85
C PHE A 166 -21.19 -1.73 -9.41
N GLY A 167 -20.94 -1.08 -10.56
CA GLY A 167 -21.91 -0.16 -11.17
C GLY A 167 -22.02 1.20 -10.50
N GLN A 168 -21.08 1.53 -9.61
CA GLN A 168 -20.95 2.85 -9.00
C GLN A 168 -19.69 3.53 -9.51
N ARG A 169 -19.73 4.87 -9.65
CA ARG A 169 -18.58 5.69 -10.02
C ARG A 169 -17.41 5.43 -9.07
N ALA A 170 -16.21 5.29 -9.62
CA ALA A 170 -14.99 5.08 -8.87
C ALA A 170 -14.12 6.35 -8.86
N ILE A 171 -13.71 6.76 -7.66
CA ILE A 171 -12.68 7.79 -7.44
C ILE A 171 -11.35 7.07 -7.35
N ARG A 172 -10.51 7.31 -8.35
CA ARG A 172 -9.18 6.69 -8.46
C ARG A 172 -8.18 7.47 -7.64
N ILE A 173 -7.59 6.82 -6.65
CA ILE A 173 -6.50 7.37 -5.85
C ILE A 173 -5.26 6.48 -5.95
N SER A 174 -4.15 7.00 -5.48
CA SER A 174 -2.93 6.22 -5.28
C SER A 174 -2.67 5.94 -3.80
N ASN A 175 -1.83 4.94 -3.53
CA ASN A 175 -1.25 4.84 -2.21
C ASN A 175 -0.49 6.12 -1.92
N GLY A 176 -0.94 6.83 -0.91
CA GLY A 176 -0.29 8.05 -0.48
C GLY A 176 0.99 7.77 0.30
N VAL A 177 1.76 8.80 0.48
CA VAL A 177 2.98 8.79 1.27
C VAL A 177 3.06 10.04 2.15
N SER A 178 3.65 9.91 3.34
CA SER A 178 3.88 11.05 4.22
C SER A 178 5.23 11.69 3.90
N PHE A 179 5.19 12.89 3.36
CA PHE A 179 6.39 13.66 3.05
C PHE A 179 7.12 14.15 4.31
N GLU A 180 6.42 14.34 5.41
CA GLU A 180 7.01 14.79 6.66
C GLU A 180 7.81 13.68 7.38
N ARG A 181 7.36 12.43 7.23
CA ARG A 181 7.93 11.28 7.95
C ARG A 181 9.05 10.57 7.20
N ILE A 182 9.16 10.81 5.90
CA ILE A 182 10.19 10.19 5.05
C ILE A 182 11.19 11.28 4.68
N PRO A 183 12.43 11.22 5.19
CA PRO A 183 13.45 12.19 4.86
C PRO A 183 13.88 12.07 3.40
N VAL A 184 14.31 13.17 2.82
CA VAL A 184 15.05 13.17 1.55
C VAL A 184 16.39 12.53 1.81
N ARG A 185 16.85 11.65 0.90
CA ARG A 185 18.20 11.12 0.97
C ARG A 185 19.23 12.25 0.85
N ARG A 186 20.34 12.12 1.54
CA ARG A 186 21.49 12.98 1.31
C ARG A 186 22.11 12.60 -0.03
N GLU A 187 22.32 13.59 -0.88
CA GLU A 187 23.03 13.38 -2.13
C GLU A 187 24.51 13.19 -1.82
N HIS A 188 25.14 12.28 -2.52
CA HIS A 188 26.57 12.04 -2.46
C HIS A 188 27.15 12.12 -3.87
N ASP A 189 28.43 12.44 -3.95
CA ASP A 189 29.15 12.32 -5.22
C ASP A 189 29.34 10.83 -5.54
N PRO A 190 28.96 10.37 -6.74
CA PRO A 190 29.15 8.98 -7.12
C PRO A 190 30.63 8.61 -7.07
N VAL A 191 30.91 7.45 -6.51
CA VAL A 191 32.24 6.88 -6.55
C VAL A 191 32.53 6.44 -7.98
N ARG A 192 33.60 6.98 -8.56
CA ARG A 192 33.97 6.65 -9.94
C ARG A 192 34.25 5.14 -10.09
N GLY A 193 33.50 4.50 -10.96
CA GLY A 193 33.63 3.06 -11.20
C GLY A 193 32.87 2.18 -10.23
N GLU A 194 31.96 2.74 -9.43
CA GLU A 194 31.07 1.99 -8.54
C GLU A 194 29.60 2.40 -8.74
N VAL A 195 28.68 1.45 -8.54
CA VAL A 195 27.22 1.67 -8.48
C VAL A 195 26.66 0.92 -7.27
N HIS A 196 26.00 1.64 -6.40
CA HIS A 196 25.43 1.09 -5.18
C HIS A 196 23.90 0.96 -5.31
N LEU A 197 23.40 -0.27 -5.20
CA LEU A 197 21.98 -0.58 -5.24
C LEU A 197 21.45 -0.89 -3.83
N VAL A 198 20.22 -0.43 -3.53
CA VAL A 198 19.51 -0.77 -2.29
C VAL A 198 18.16 -1.41 -2.58
N ALA A 199 17.90 -2.59 -1.98
CA ALA A 199 16.65 -3.33 -2.09
C ALA A 199 16.02 -3.48 -0.69
N VAL A 200 14.92 -2.76 -0.41
CA VAL A 200 14.27 -2.80 0.90
C VAL A 200 12.95 -3.56 0.82
N ALA A 201 12.78 -4.63 1.61
CA ALA A 201 11.56 -5.43 1.58
C ALA A 201 11.33 -6.28 2.85
N ASP A 202 10.07 -6.67 3.07
CA ASP A 202 9.73 -7.95 3.71
C ASP A 202 9.83 -9.03 2.60
N ILE A 203 11.03 -9.66 2.52
CA ILE A 203 11.51 -10.37 1.33
C ILE A 203 10.64 -11.60 1.03
N SER A 204 10.12 -11.64 -0.18
CA SER A 204 9.26 -12.72 -0.68
C SER A 204 9.59 -13.00 -2.15
N PHE A 205 9.15 -14.14 -2.68
CA PHE A 205 9.43 -14.59 -4.05
C PHE A 205 9.01 -13.59 -5.14
N TRP A 206 7.96 -12.80 -4.89
CA TRP A 206 7.52 -11.77 -5.83
C TRP A 206 8.39 -10.50 -5.86
N HIS A 207 9.38 -10.38 -4.97
CA HIS A 207 10.35 -9.28 -5.09
C HIS A 207 11.38 -9.53 -6.20
N GLY A 208 11.61 -10.79 -6.58
CA GLY A 208 12.44 -11.15 -7.71
C GLY A 208 13.91 -10.74 -7.57
N PHE A 209 14.43 -10.62 -6.35
CA PHE A 209 15.83 -10.25 -6.10
C PHE A 209 16.80 -11.31 -6.60
N ASP A 210 16.37 -12.55 -6.75
CA ASP A 210 17.10 -13.62 -7.41
C ASP A 210 17.40 -13.30 -8.88
N ARG A 211 16.50 -12.60 -9.59
CA ARG A 211 16.73 -12.14 -10.96
C ARG A 211 17.85 -11.10 -11.03
N LEU A 212 17.92 -10.18 -10.05
CA LEU A 212 19.01 -9.22 -9.94
C LEU A 212 20.33 -9.93 -9.63
N VAL A 213 20.35 -10.86 -8.67
CA VAL A 213 21.56 -11.63 -8.34
C VAL A 213 22.05 -12.44 -9.55
N ARG A 214 21.16 -13.10 -10.29
CA ARG A 214 21.52 -13.78 -11.56
C ARG A 214 22.04 -12.79 -12.61
N GLY A 215 21.46 -11.60 -12.71
CA GLY A 215 21.94 -10.55 -13.58
C GLY A 215 23.33 -10.06 -13.21
N MET A 216 23.62 -9.89 -11.91
CA MET A 216 24.96 -9.59 -11.42
C MET A 216 25.96 -10.70 -11.77
N ALA A 217 25.57 -11.98 -11.64
CA ALA A 217 26.42 -13.09 -12.04
C ALA A 217 26.81 -13.00 -13.52
N VAL A 218 25.83 -12.76 -14.40
CA VAL A 218 26.10 -12.56 -15.83
C VAL A 218 27.01 -11.34 -16.06
N TYR A 219 26.73 -10.23 -15.41
CA TYR A 219 27.52 -9.00 -15.53
C TYR A 219 29.00 -9.21 -15.15
N TYR A 220 29.23 -9.95 -14.05
CA TYR A 220 30.61 -10.22 -13.60
C TYR A 220 31.36 -11.22 -14.42
N THR A 221 30.75 -11.96 -15.37
CA THR A 221 31.47 -12.75 -16.36
C THR A 221 32.10 -11.87 -17.45
N CYS A 222 31.61 -10.65 -17.65
CA CYS A 222 32.16 -9.72 -18.64
C CYS A 222 33.52 -9.16 -18.16
N LYS A 223 34.57 -9.31 -18.98
CA LYS A 223 35.90 -8.79 -18.66
C LYS A 223 35.97 -7.26 -18.73
N GLN A 224 35.15 -6.64 -19.57
CA GLN A 224 35.09 -5.18 -19.78
C GLN A 224 33.80 -4.62 -19.17
N ARG A 225 33.75 -4.46 -17.86
CA ARG A 225 32.66 -3.79 -17.17
C ARG A 225 33.06 -2.35 -16.83
N SER A 226 32.08 -1.46 -16.92
CA SER A 226 32.29 -0.01 -16.73
C SER A 226 32.28 0.40 -15.25
N ALA A 227 31.71 -0.43 -14.34
CA ALA A 227 31.67 -0.19 -12.91
C ALA A 227 31.53 -1.50 -12.11
N ASP A 228 31.96 -1.49 -10.87
CA ASP A 228 31.60 -2.52 -9.90
C ASP A 228 30.22 -2.20 -9.31
N VAL A 229 29.37 -3.21 -9.15
CA VAL A 229 27.99 -3.06 -8.68
C VAL A 229 27.82 -3.71 -7.31
N TYR A 230 27.47 -2.92 -6.32
CA TYR A 230 27.20 -3.37 -4.96
C TYR A 230 25.70 -3.39 -4.67
N LEU A 231 25.21 -4.42 -4.00
CA LEU A 231 23.80 -4.58 -3.65
C LEU A 231 23.63 -4.76 -2.14
N SER A 232 22.93 -3.84 -1.50
CA SER A 232 22.44 -3.99 -0.13
C SER A 232 21.00 -4.48 -0.12
N ILE A 233 20.78 -5.69 0.42
CA ILE A 233 19.44 -6.27 0.64
C ILE A 233 19.04 -6.03 2.09
N VAL A 234 18.08 -5.13 2.30
CA VAL A 234 17.60 -4.69 3.60
C VAL A 234 16.24 -5.30 3.87
N GLY A 235 16.11 -5.97 5.00
CA GLY A 235 14.83 -6.50 5.43
C GLY A 235 14.90 -7.91 6.00
N ARG A 236 13.73 -8.44 6.28
CA ARG A 236 13.51 -9.82 6.72
C ARG A 236 12.69 -10.56 5.68
N GLY A 237 12.59 -11.86 5.82
CA GLY A 237 11.77 -12.73 4.97
C GLY A 237 11.65 -14.10 5.58
N ARG A 238 10.92 -14.99 4.95
CA ARG A 238 10.90 -16.41 5.36
C ARG A 238 12.30 -17.00 5.21
N ALA A 239 12.68 -17.86 6.15
CA ALA A 239 14.01 -18.47 6.17
C ALA A 239 14.34 -19.13 4.83
N GLU A 240 13.40 -19.90 4.27
CA GLU A 240 13.57 -20.62 3.01
C GLU A 240 13.90 -19.65 1.84
N THR A 241 13.17 -18.54 1.74
CA THR A 241 13.38 -17.52 0.68
C THR A 241 14.73 -16.83 0.83
N LEU A 242 15.13 -16.49 2.06
CA LEU A 242 16.42 -15.87 2.34
C LEU A 242 17.58 -16.81 2.09
N ASP A 243 17.44 -18.08 2.49
CA ASP A 243 18.50 -19.09 2.33
C ASP A 243 18.68 -19.47 0.85
N GLU A 244 17.60 -19.51 0.07
CA GLU A 244 17.67 -19.69 -1.37
C GLU A 244 18.43 -18.51 -2.05
N LEU A 245 18.07 -17.28 -1.67
CA LEU A 245 18.74 -16.08 -2.20
C LEU A 245 20.24 -16.05 -1.81
N ARG A 246 20.57 -16.34 -0.56
CA ARG A 246 21.97 -16.44 -0.08
C ARG A 246 22.73 -17.56 -0.79
N ARG A 247 22.06 -18.69 -1.05
CA ARG A 247 22.66 -19.80 -1.82
C ARG A 247 22.99 -19.34 -3.24
N THR A 248 22.07 -18.65 -3.91
CA THR A 248 22.29 -18.10 -5.24
C THR A 248 23.48 -17.14 -5.27
N VAL A 249 23.62 -16.27 -4.27
CA VAL A 249 24.79 -15.38 -4.14
C VAL A 249 26.09 -16.18 -4.03
N ARG A 250 26.16 -17.18 -3.12
CA ARG A 250 27.36 -18.01 -2.93
C ARG A 250 27.72 -18.85 -4.16
N GLN A 251 26.73 -19.46 -4.80
CA GLN A 251 26.95 -20.29 -6.00
C GLN A 251 27.51 -19.48 -7.17
N ASN A 252 27.29 -18.17 -7.19
CA ASN A 252 27.80 -17.27 -8.23
C ASN A 252 29.04 -16.46 -7.77
N GLY A 253 29.60 -16.72 -6.56
CA GLY A 253 30.77 -16.03 -6.04
C GLY A 253 30.56 -14.52 -5.84
N LEU A 254 29.36 -14.10 -5.46
CA LEU A 254 28.97 -12.69 -5.37
C LEU A 254 29.00 -12.13 -3.93
N GLU A 255 29.54 -12.87 -2.95
CA GLU A 255 29.54 -12.47 -1.53
C GLU A 255 30.24 -11.15 -1.29
N ARG A 256 31.19 -10.76 -2.10
CA ARG A 256 31.87 -9.48 -2.02
C ARG A 256 30.96 -8.30 -2.37
N TRP A 257 30.00 -8.52 -3.30
CA TRP A 257 29.17 -7.46 -3.88
C TRP A 257 27.74 -7.44 -3.37
N VAL A 258 27.27 -8.52 -2.71
CA VAL A 258 25.90 -8.60 -2.20
C VAL A 258 25.91 -8.74 -0.68
N ARG A 259 25.33 -7.74 0.00
CA ARG A 259 25.26 -7.68 1.44
C ARG A 259 23.81 -7.84 1.91
N PHE A 260 23.59 -8.71 2.91
CA PHE A 260 22.33 -8.85 3.62
C PHE A 260 22.44 -8.15 4.98
N THR A 261 21.72 -7.07 5.17
CA THR A 261 21.80 -6.25 6.39
C THR A 261 20.88 -6.72 7.51
N GLY A 262 19.85 -7.53 7.16
CA GLY A 262 18.69 -7.71 8.03
C GLY A 262 17.77 -6.48 8.02
N PRO A 263 16.74 -6.45 8.89
CA PRO A 263 15.82 -5.32 8.97
C PRO A 263 16.52 -4.08 9.57
N LEU A 264 16.36 -2.94 8.91
CA LEU A 264 16.84 -1.63 9.37
C LEU A 264 15.68 -0.64 9.48
N PHE A 265 15.79 0.31 10.41
CA PHE A 265 14.80 1.33 10.68
C PHE A 265 15.47 2.67 11.01
N GLY A 266 14.71 3.78 10.85
CA GLY A 266 15.17 5.12 11.18
C GLY A 266 16.49 5.46 10.48
N GLU A 267 17.40 6.10 11.20
CA GLU A 267 18.69 6.55 10.67
C GLU A 267 19.57 5.45 10.04
N ALA A 268 19.45 4.19 10.53
CA ALA A 268 20.21 3.09 9.96
C ALA A 268 19.72 2.77 8.54
N LEU A 269 18.40 2.82 8.31
CA LEU A 269 17.80 2.69 7.00
C LEU A 269 18.11 3.90 6.12
N ASP A 270 18.04 5.11 6.67
CA ASP A 270 18.32 6.34 5.94
C ASP A 270 19.75 6.35 5.41
N ARG A 271 20.73 5.89 6.19
CA ARG A 271 22.13 5.74 5.74
C ARG A 271 22.30 4.77 4.57
N GLU A 272 21.48 3.71 4.46
CA GLU A 272 21.53 2.82 3.29
C GLU A 272 21.02 3.54 2.02
N PHE A 273 19.98 4.37 2.16
CA PHE A 273 19.51 5.19 1.04
C PHE A 273 20.47 6.30 0.66
N ASP A 274 21.13 6.92 1.64
CA ASP A 274 22.12 7.99 1.42
C ASP A 274 23.34 7.49 0.61
N ARG A 275 23.67 6.19 0.71
CA ARG A 275 24.80 5.55 -0.01
C ARG A 275 24.41 5.00 -1.37
N ALA A 276 23.12 4.88 -1.65
CA ALA A 276 22.66 4.19 -2.86
C ALA A 276 22.46 5.16 -4.02
N ASP A 277 22.91 4.73 -5.21
CA ASP A 277 22.67 5.42 -6.48
C ASP A 277 21.27 5.11 -7.02
N MET A 278 20.79 3.87 -6.78
CA MET A 278 19.48 3.41 -7.25
C MET A 278 18.83 2.45 -6.27
N ALA A 279 17.51 2.56 -6.11
CA ALA A 279 16.71 1.61 -5.35
C ALA A 279 16.10 0.53 -6.25
N VAL A 280 15.87 -0.65 -5.66
CA VAL A 280 15.30 -1.80 -6.37
C VAL A 280 13.91 -2.10 -5.84
N GLY A 281 12.90 -1.91 -6.69
CA GLY A 281 11.52 -2.26 -6.46
C GLY A 281 11.26 -3.76 -6.59
N SER A 282 10.03 -4.14 -6.92
CA SER A 282 9.73 -5.55 -7.19
C SER A 282 10.07 -5.91 -8.63
N LEU A 283 10.73 -7.05 -8.82
CA LEU A 283 11.15 -7.56 -10.12
C LEU A 283 10.42 -8.85 -10.51
N GLY A 284 9.60 -9.40 -9.63
CA GLY A 284 8.95 -10.71 -9.78
C GLY A 284 7.44 -10.70 -9.49
N ARG A 285 6.74 -9.58 -9.63
CA ARG A 285 5.28 -9.51 -9.36
C ARG A 285 4.46 -10.41 -10.29
N HIS A 286 4.90 -10.62 -11.52
CA HIS A 286 4.29 -11.58 -12.44
C HIS A 286 4.14 -12.98 -11.84
N ARG A 287 5.05 -13.42 -10.95
CA ARG A 287 4.98 -14.71 -10.23
C ARG A 287 3.74 -14.84 -9.35
N SER A 288 3.19 -13.73 -8.88
CA SER A 288 1.95 -13.70 -8.09
C SER A 288 0.69 -13.45 -8.92
N GLY A 289 0.82 -13.40 -10.26
CA GLY A 289 -0.28 -13.08 -11.16
C GLY A 289 -0.73 -11.62 -11.09
N ILE A 290 0.05 -10.75 -10.42
CA ILE A 290 -0.26 -9.32 -10.29
C ILE A 290 0.66 -8.55 -11.24
N SER A 291 0.09 -8.01 -12.30
CA SER A 291 0.81 -7.17 -13.25
C SER A 291 0.70 -5.67 -12.96
N TYR A 292 -0.40 -5.26 -12.35
CA TYR A 292 -0.70 -3.86 -12.03
C TYR A 292 -0.81 -3.67 -10.51
N ILE A 293 0.07 -2.87 -9.93
CA ILE A 293 0.07 -2.59 -8.50
C ILE A 293 0.80 -1.29 -8.18
N LYS A 294 0.19 -0.45 -7.35
CA LYS A 294 0.76 0.79 -6.82
C LYS A 294 1.47 0.51 -5.49
N THR A 295 2.73 0.07 -5.53
CA THR A 295 3.47 -0.35 -4.35
C THR A 295 3.90 0.82 -3.47
N LEU A 296 3.86 0.65 -2.15
CA LEU A 296 4.35 1.67 -1.20
C LEU A 296 5.86 1.93 -1.37
N LYS A 297 6.60 0.93 -1.78
CA LYS A 297 8.04 0.96 -2.02
C LYS A 297 8.44 2.01 -3.06
N ASN A 298 7.80 1.96 -4.24
CA ASN A 298 8.09 2.90 -5.33
C ASN A 298 7.84 4.35 -4.88
N ARG A 299 6.78 4.55 -4.06
CA ARG A 299 6.44 5.86 -3.50
C ARG A 299 7.48 6.33 -2.49
N GLU A 300 7.91 5.43 -1.60
CA GLU A 300 8.96 5.75 -0.63
C GLU A 300 10.26 6.14 -1.34
N TYR A 301 10.67 5.38 -2.36
CA TYR A 301 11.86 5.67 -3.14
C TYR A 301 11.80 7.05 -3.80
N ALA A 302 10.69 7.36 -4.46
CA ALA A 302 10.47 8.66 -5.07
C ALA A 302 10.46 9.81 -4.04
N VAL A 303 9.83 9.61 -2.88
CA VAL A 303 9.82 10.62 -1.82
C VAL A 303 11.18 10.80 -1.16
N ARG A 304 11.99 9.75 -1.07
CA ARG A 304 13.40 9.85 -0.66
C ARG A 304 14.27 10.55 -1.72
N GLY A 305 13.76 10.67 -2.94
CA GLY A 305 14.49 11.30 -4.05
C GLY A 305 15.53 10.38 -4.68
N ILE A 306 15.32 9.07 -4.67
CA ILE A 306 16.22 8.10 -5.28
C ILE A 306 15.63 7.52 -6.57
N PRO A 307 16.38 7.45 -7.68
CA PRO A 307 15.99 6.70 -8.87
C PRO A 307 15.77 5.22 -8.54
N PHE A 308 14.91 4.54 -9.28
CA PHE A 308 14.65 3.13 -8.99
C PHE A 308 14.27 2.30 -10.22
N VAL A 309 14.44 0.98 -10.08
CA VAL A 309 14.05 -0.03 -11.06
C VAL A 309 12.95 -0.90 -10.54
N TYR A 310 11.96 -1.25 -11.37
CA TYR A 310 10.89 -2.19 -11.05
C TYR A 310 10.30 -2.84 -12.32
N SER A 311 9.49 -3.92 -12.20
CA SER A 311 8.98 -4.66 -13.36
C SER A 311 7.46 -4.61 -13.53
N GLU A 312 6.70 -4.40 -12.46
CA GLU A 312 5.23 -4.30 -12.52
C GLU A 312 4.76 -3.03 -13.23
N CYS A 313 3.47 -2.97 -13.61
CA CYS A 313 2.84 -1.71 -14.04
C CYS A 313 2.43 -0.88 -12.83
N ASP A 314 2.88 0.37 -12.77
CA ASP A 314 2.47 1.38 -11.81
C ASP A 314 2.26 2.71 -12.54
N SER A 315 0.99 3.05 -12.83
CA SER A 315 0.65 4.21 -13.66
C SER A 315 1.19 5.54 -13.14
N ASP A 316 1.56 5.62 -11.86
CA ASP A 316 2.11 6.82 -11.28
C ASP A 316 3.58 7.05 -11.70
N PHE A 317 4.27 5.99 -12.17
CA PHE A 317 5.71 6.02 -12.46
C PHE A 317 6.10 5.66 -13.90
N GLU A 318 5.16 5.16 -14.73
CA GLU A 318 5.48 4.67 -16.10
C GLU A 318 6.17 5.70 -17.02
N ARG A 319 6.00 6.99 -16.73
CA ARG A 319 6.57 8.08 -17.52
C ARG A 319 7.64 8.89 -16.79
N MET A 320 8.04 8.47 -15.60
CA MET A 320 9.00 9.22 -14.81
C MET A 320 10.43 8.96 -15.32
N PRO A 321 11.21 10.00 -15.65
CA PRO A 321 12.53 9.82 -16.29
C PRO A 321 13.60 9.22 -15.38
N TYR A 322 13.37 9.21 -14.07
CA TYR A 322 14.26 8.60 -13.07
C TYR A 322 13.91 7.13 -12.75
N VAL A 323 13.05 6.54 -13.55
CA VAL A 323 12.61 5.15 -13.37
C VAL A 323 13.09 4.29 -14.53
N LEU A 324 13.71 3.17 -14.21
CA LEU A 324 14.08 2.14 -15.16
C LEU A 324 13.07 0.98 -15.08
N LYS A 325 12.49 0.60 -16.22
CA LYS A 325 11.57 -0.55 -16.31
C LYS A 325 12.33 -1.81 -16.65
N ALA A 326 12.20 -2.83 -15.81
CA ALA A 326 12.65 -4.18 -16.09
C ALA A 326 11.54 -4.99 -16.76
N PRO A 327 11.86 -5.98 -17.60
CA PRO A 327 10.87 -6.94 -18.10
C PRO A 327 10.16 -7.68 -16.97
N ALA A 328 8.87 -7.94 -17.12
CA ALA A 328 8.07 -8.70 -16.14
C ALA A 328 8.09 -10.21 -16.49
N ASP A 329 9.27 -10.80 -16.49
CA ASP A 329 9.55 -12.20 -16.82
C ASP A 329 10.61 -12.81 -15.89
N GLU A 330 11.10 -14.01 -16.19
CA GLU A 330 12.13 -14.71 -15.39
C GLU A 330 13.56 -14.46 -15.87
N SER A 331 13.78 -13.59 -16.87
CA SER A 331 15.14 -13.29 -17.35
C SER A 331 15.98 -12.65 -16.25
N PRO A 332 17.29 -12.91 -16.21
CA PRO A 332 18.22 -12.15 -15.39
C PRO A 332 18.10 -10.65 -15.68
N LEU A 333 18.19 -9.80 -14.64
CA LEU A 333 18.15 -8.36 -14.85
C LEU A 333 19.37 -7.88 -15.60
N ASP A 334 19.19 -6.99 -16.57
CA ASP A 334 20.31 -6.35 -17.27
C ASP A 334 21.01 -5.33 -16.35
N VAL A 335 22.08 -5.77 -15.72
CA VAL A 335 22.89 -4.93 -14.82
C VAL A 335 23.70 -3.89 -15.60
N GLY A 336 24.06 -4.17 -16.86
CA GLY A 336 24.71 -3.19 -17.75
C GLY A 336 23.80 -1.99 -18.00
N ALA A 337 22.50 -2.23 -18.23
CA ALA A 337 21.52 -1.16 -18.36
C ALA A 337 21.34 -0.35 -17.06
N LEU A 338 21.41 -1.00 -15.88
CA LEU A 338 21.40 -0.28 -14.59
C LEU A 338 22.60 0.66 -14.46
N VAL A 339 23.78 0.16 -14.76
CA VAL A 339 25.03 0.95 -14.70
C VAL A 339 24.97 2.12 -15.69
N ALA A 340 24.54 1.88 -16.92
CA ALA A 340 24.38 2.93 -17.92
C ALA A 340 23.38 4.00 -17.48
N PHE A 341 22.26 3.58 -16.85
CA PHE A 341 21.26 4.50 -16.33
C PHE A 341 21.82 5.38 -15.20
N CYS A 342 22.55 4.80 -14.23
CA CYS A 342 23.18 5.54 -13.14
C CYS A 342 24.28 6.49 -13.61
N SER A 343 25.00 6.11 -14.66
CA SER A 343 26.08 6.92 -15.27
C SER A 343 25.57 8.03 -16.19
N GLY A 344 24.32 7.96 -16.61
CA GLY A 344 23.66 8.90 -17.52
C GLY A 344 23.20 10.19 -16.85
N ARG A 345 21.98 10.63 -17.16
CA ARG A 345 21.37 11.83 -16.57
C ARG A 345 21.19 11.67 -15.06
N ARG A 346 21.71 12.62 -14.30
CA ARG A 346 21.45 12.72 -12.87
C ARG A 346 20.15 13.45 -12.62
N PHE A 347 19.46 13.02 -11.58
CA PHE A 347 18.27 13.66 -11.05
C PHE A 347 18.56 14.06 -9.60
N SER A 348 18.31 15.32 -9.24
CA SER A 348 18.44 15.70 -7.84
C SER A 348 17.34 15.03 -7.00
N ALA A 349 17.66 14.74 -5.75
CA ALA A 349 16.71 14.15 -4.82
C ALA A 349 15.48 15.07 -4.63
N ALA A 350 15.70 16.38 -4.66
CA ALA A 350 14.63 17.38 -4.56
C ALA A 350 13.68 17.34 -5.77
N GLU A 351 14.22 17.23 -7.00
CA GLU A 351 13.41 17.15 -8.23
C GLU A 351 12.55 15.88 -8.25
N ILE A 352 13.13 14.72 -7.92
CA ILE A 352 12.38 13.46 -7.85
C ILE A 352 11.26 13.57 -6.81
N ARG A 353 11.57 14.06 -5.62
CA ARG A 353 10.60 14.22 -4.53
C ARG A 353 9.45 15.14 -4.92
N GLU A 354 9.75 16.28 -5.53
CA GLU A 354 8.72 17.26 -5.91
C GLU A 354 7.82 16.72 -7.01
N SER A 355 8.37 15.95 -7.97
CA SER A 355 7.59 15.33 -9.05
C SER A 355 6.46 14.42 -8.57
N VAL A 356 6.53 13.92 -7.33
CA VAL A 356 5.55 13.02 -6.73
C VAL A 356 4.73 13.67 -5.60
N ARG A 357 4.76 14.99 -5.47
CA ARG A 357 3.98 15.71 -4.46
C ARG A 357 2.48 15.38 -4.52
N PHE A 358 1.96 15.08 -5.70
CA PHE A 358 0.58 14.65 -5.91
C PHE A 358 0.25 13.34 -5.17
N LEU A 359 1.24 12.54 -4.79
CA LEU A 359 1.07 11.30 -4.02
C LEU A 359 1.02 11.53 -2.51
N SER A 360 1.05 12.76 -2.02
CA SER A 360 0.83 12.98 -0.59
C SER A 360 -0.57 12.52 -0.16
N TRP A 361 -0.70 12.00 1.07
CA TRP A 361 -2.01 11.59 1.57
C TRP A 361 -3.01 12.75 1.61
N GLU A 362 -2.56 13.99 1.84
CA GLU A 362 -3.38 15.18 1.82
C GLU A 362 -4.00 15.38 0.42
N ASN A 363 -3.21 15.24 -0.64
CA ASN A 363 -3.70 15.36 -2.01
C ASN A 363 -4.65 14.21 -2.39
N GLN A 364 -4.36 12.99 -1.94
CA GLN A 364 -5.26 11.85 -2.18
C GLN A 364 -6.60 12.03 -1.45
N MET A 365 -6.58 12.46 -0.19
CA MET A 365 -7.82 12.68 0.59
C MET A 365 -8.60 13.89 0.09
N ARG A 366 -7.92 14.99 -0.26
CA ARG A 366 -8.57 16.16 -0.90
C ARG A 366 -9.29 15.74 -2.17
N LYS A 367 -8.65 14.95 -3.03
CA LYS A 367 -9.27 14.45 -4.26
C LYS A 367 -10.54 13.65 -3.96
N VAL A 368 -10.53 12.79 -2.94
CA VAL A 368 -11.73 12.02 -2.56
C VAL A 368 -12.85 12.96 -2.12
N LEU A 369 -12.56 13.95 -1.28
CA LEU A 369 -13.58 14.90 -0.81
C LEU A 369 -14.13 15.72 -1.98
N ASP A 370 -13.26 16.32 -2.78
CA ASP A 370 -13.65 17.18 -3.91
C ASP A 370 -14.50 16.41 -4.92
N GLU A 371 -14.09 15.20 -5.28
CA GLU A 371 -14.86 14.41 -6.25
C GLU A 371 -16.14 13.82 -5.66
N SER A 372 -16.20 13.48 -4.37
CA SER A 372 -17.41 12.92 -3.75
C SER A 372 -18.47 13.97 -3.40
N LEU A 373 -18.07 15.22 -3.17
CA LEU A 373 -18.96 16.34 -2.81
C LEU A 373 -19.41 17.18 -4.01
N LYS A 374 -18.77 17.04 -5.18
CA LYS A 374 -19.29 17.64 -6.41
C LYS A 374 -20.68 17.08 -6.68
N THR A 375 -21.66 17.98 -6.68
CA THR A 375 -23.02 17.70 -7.16
C THR A 375 -22.92 17.31 -8.63
N ALA A 376 -23.48 16.15 -9.01
CA ALA A 376 -23.59 15.75 -10.41
C ALA A 376 -24.58 16.63 -11.14
#